data_9e19dccfc9c4289e33ed1ac50c24fe30
#
_entry.id   9e19dccfc9c4289e33ed1ac50c24fe30
#
_cell.length_a   1.000
_cell.length_b   1.000
_cell.length_c   1.000
_cell.angle_alpha   90.00
_cell.angle_beta   90.00
_cell.angle_gamma   90.00
#
_symmetry.space_group_name_H-M   'P 1'
#
loop_
_entity.id
_entity.type
_entity.pdbx_description
1 polymer ?
#
loop_
_entity_poly.entity_id
_entity_poly.type
_entity_poly.pdbx_seq_one_letter_code
_entity_poly.pdbx_strand_id
1 'polypeptide(L)'
;INIEKYKKNNLGRKIYLWDYLSGIKWENETINVYEELKKGGFSFDYENFYKKEEIKKTKLEIQKINDISTSKSRLEEFEDIETLIKEKSKELIYPINEEKLNENMQHEESRIFHSNDKNDEVVIFTPYNNKIKWRNSGGSHHFMATRYIAKKINKEIKISCTLEVKTLNKSFIKKIF
;
A
#
# COMPACT_ATOMS: atom_id res chain seq x y z
N ILE A 1 -4.64 -21.22 16.49
CA ILE A 1 -5.09 -19.89 16.01
C ILE A 1 -6.04 -20.13 14.87
N ASN A 2 -7.27 -19.61 14.96
CA ASN A 2 -8.22 -19.73 13.87
C ASN A 2 -7.89 -18.68 12.78
N ILE A 3 -7.07 -19.08 11.82
CA ILE A 3 -6.60 -18.23 10.73
C ILE A 3 -7.77 -17.71 9.86
N GLU A 4 -8.88 -18.43 9.78
CA GLU A 4 -10.06 -18.01 9.01
C GLU A 4 -10.66 -16.69 9.53
N LYS A 5 -10.59 -16.44 10.83
CA LYS A 5 -11.01 -15.17 11.44
C LYS A 5 -10.22 -13.98 10.89
N TYR A 6 -8.99 -14.20 10.42
CA TYR A 6 -8.07 -13.18 9.94
C TYR A 6 -7.97 -13.11 8.42
N LYS A 7 -8.73 -13.95 7.70
CA LYS A 7 -8.82 -13.89 6.24
C LYS A 7 -9.80 -12.85 5.72
N LYS A 8 -10.29 -11.98 6.60
CA LYS A 8 -11.21 -10.92 6.20
C LYS A 8 -10.49 -9.92 5.29
N ASN A 9 -11.18 -9.47 4.27
CA ASN A 9 -10.68 -8.46 3.35
C ASN A 9 -10.66 -7.07 3.95
N ASN A 10 -9.55 -6.40 3.78
CA ASN A 10 -9.47 -4.96 3.76
C ASN A 10 -9.20 -4.55 2.31
N LEU A 11 -9.91 -3.59 1.77
CA LEU A 11 -9.94 -3.28 0.34
C LEU A 11 -10.33 -4.52 -0.51
N GLY A 12 -11.32 -5.31 -0.07
CA GLY A 12 -11.68 -6.56 -0.73
C GLY A 12 -10.59 -7.63 -0.72
N ARG A 13 -9.49 -7.44 0.00
CA ARG A 13 -8.33 -8.32 0.03
C ARG A 13 -8.35 -9.25 1.23
N LYS A 14 -7.92 -10.48 1.03
CA LYS A 14 -7.66 -11.40 2.14
C LYS A 14 -6.48 -10.88 2.96
N ILE A 15 -6.71 -10.66 4.24
CA ILE A 15 -5.62 -10.39 5.17
C ILE A 15 -5.03 -11.73 5.56
N TYR A 16 -3.78 -11.92 5.20
CA TYR A 16 -3.02 -13.04 5.70
C TYR A 16 -2.28 -12.60 6.95
N LEU A 17 -2.10 -13.51 7.87
CA LEU A 17 -1.27 -13.28 9.06
C LEU A 17 0.09 -12.67 8.70
N TRP A 18 0.66 -13.09 7.60
CA TRP A 18 1.93 -12.59 7.07
C TRP A 18 1.89 -11.12 6.68
N ASP A 19 0.78 -10.63 6.14
CA ASP A 19 0.61 -9.21 5.77
C ASP A 19 0.72 -8.34 7.02
N TYR A 20 0.07 -8.77 8.08
CA TYR A 20 0.12 -8.09 9.36
C TYR A 20 1.53 -8.13 9.96
N LEU A 21 2.12 -9.32 10.01
CA LEU A 21 3.43 -9.55 10.60
C LEU A 21 4.56 -8.87 9.81
N SER A 22 4.35 -8.50 8.56
CA SER A 22 5.29 -7.75 7.75
C SER A 22 5.17 -6.22 7.87
N GLY A 23 4.34 -5.73 8.79
CA GLY A 23 4.18 -4.30 9.04
C GLY A 23 3.26 -3.58 8.07
N ILE A 24 2.43 -4.31 7.34
CA ILE A 24 1.35 -3.72 6.58
C ILE A 24 0.27 -3.32 7.56
N LYS A 25 0.36 -2.11 8.06
CA LYS A 25 -0.69 -1.52 8.89
C LYS A 25 -1.83 -1.12 7.98
N TRP A 26 -2.98 -1.69 8.24
CA TRP A 26 -4.25 -1.19 7.76
C TRP A 26 -4.75 -0.22 8.81
N GLU A 27 -4.90 1.04 8.45
CA GLU A 27 -5.49 1.99 9.37
C GLU A 27 -6.95 1.65 9.62
N ASN A 28 -7.35 1.77 10.84
CA ASN A 28 -8.71 1.76 11.35
C ASN A 28 -9.47 0.42 11.25
N GLU A 29 -9.55 -0.31 12.32
CA GLU A 29 -10.35 -1.52 12.55
C GLU A 29 -9.78 -2.83 12.03
N THR A 30 -8.54 -2.87 11.72
CA THR A 30 -7.89 -4.15 11.56
C THR A 30 -8.07 -4.90 12.86
N ILE A 31 -8.60 -6.10 12.75
CA ILE A 31 -8.43 -7.06 13.82
C ILE A 31 -6.96 -6.98 14.17
N ASN A 32 -6.67 -6.49 15.34
CA ASN A 32 -5.30 -6.36 15.77
C ASN A 32 -4.76 -7.78 16.02
N VAL A 33 -4.34 -8.43 14.93
CA VAL A 33 -3.85 -9.80 14.95
C VAL A 33 -2.71 -9.94 15.94
N TYR A 34 -1.89 -8.90 16.07
CA TYR A 34 -0.81 -8.86 17.05
C TYR A 34 -1.38 -8.89 18.48
N GLU A 35 -2.37 -8.07 18.79
CA GLU A 35 -3.00 -8.04 20.12
C GLU A 35 -3.73 -9.34 20.43
N GLU A 36 -4.41 -9.92 19.45
CA GLU A 36 -5.04 -11.23 19.61
C GLU A 36 -4.03 -12.35 19.83
N LEU A 37 -2.92 -12.35 19.11
CA LEU A 37 -1.83 -13.28 19.32
C LEU A 37 -1.19 -13.09 20.69
N LYS A 38 -0.97 -11.84 21.10
CA LYS A 38 -0.44 -11.50 22.42
C LYS A 38 -1.38 -11.93 23.55
N LYS A 39 -2.69 -11.73 23.40
CA LYS A 39 -3.71 -12.25 24.32
C LYS A 39 -3.72 -13.77 24.39
N GLY A 40 -3.39 -14.45 23.29
CA GLY A 40 -3.20 -15.89 23.22
C GLY A 40 -1.87 -16.39 23.81
N GLY A 41 -1.09 -15.53 24.45
CA GLY A 41 0.19 -15.89 25.06
C GLY A 41 1.39 -15.91 24.12
N PHE A 42 1.22 -15.47 22.87
CA PHE A 42 2.33 -15.34 21.94
C PHE A 42 3.04 -14.00 22.16
N SER A 43 4.28 -14.07 22.62
CA SER A 43 5.16 -12.90 22.69
C SER A 43 6.25 -13.04 21.64
N PHE A 44 6.28 -12.13 20.70
CA PHE A 44 7.34 -12.07 19.71
C PHE A 44 7.62 -10.62 19.30
N ASP A 45 8.86 -10.39 18.94
CA ASP A 45 9.26 -9.13 18.35
C ASP A 45 8.81 -9.12 16.89
N TYR A 46 7.88 -8.25 16.64
CA TYR A 46 7.26 -8.02 15.35
C TYR A 46 8.26 -7.71 14.23
N GLU A 47 9.34 -6.97 14.54
CA GLU A 47 10.36 -6.63 13.55
C GLU A 47 11.12 -7.85 13.03
N ASN A 48 11.12 -8.94 13.77
CA ASN A 48 11.79 -10.16 13.37
C ASN A 48 11.05 -11.00 12.31
N PHE A 49 9.79 -10.69 11.99
CA PHE A 49 9.02 -11.44 10.99
C PHE A 49 9.47 -11.22 9.57
N TYR A 50 10.12 -10.11 9.29
CA TYR A 50 10.60 -9.82 7.95
C TYR A 50 12.06 -9.35 7.96
N LYS A 51 12.70 -9.58 6.83
CA LYS A 51 13.99 -8.96 6.50
C LYS A 51 13.69 -7.78 5.59
N LYS A 52 14.21 -6.62 5.94
CA LYS A 52 14.13 -5.42 5.11
C LYS A 52 15.37 -5.32 4.26
N GLU A 53 15.19 -5.15 2.95
CA GLU A 53 16.22 -4.73 2.02
C GLU A 53 15.83 -3.36 1.47
N GLU A 54 16.72 -2.39 1.56
CA GLU A 54 16.50 -1.06 1.02
C GLU A 54 17.26 -0.91 -0.29
N ILE A 55 16.53 -0.69 -1.37
CA ILE A 55 17.09 -0.38 -2.69
C ILE A 55 16.95 1.13 -2.89
N LYS A 56 18.07 1.85 -2.73
CA LYS A 56 18.09 3.30 -2.91
C LYS A 56 17.83 3.66 -4.36
N LYS A 57 16.90 4.60 -4.56
CA LYS A 57 16.59 5.30 -5.82
C LYS A 57 16.44 4.38 -7.03
N THR A 58 15.28 3.84 -7.19
CA THR A 58 14.85 3.16 -8.41
C THR A 58 13.79 3.96 -9.14
N LYS A 59 13.58 3.64 -10.42
CA LYS A 59 12.42 4.13 -11.18
C LYS A 59 11.35 3.06 -11.19
N LEU A 60 10.16 3.43 -10.77
CA LEU A 60 9.01 2.54 -10.73
C LEU A 60 7.83 3.14 -11.51
N GLU A 61 7.19 2.31 -12.31
CA GLU A 61 5.95 2.65 -12.99
C GLU A 61 4.80 2.69 -11.98
N ILE A 62 4.04 3.79 -11.94
CA ILE A 62 2.97 3.96 -10.94
C ILE A 62 1.85 2.95 -11.07
N GLN A 63 1.62 2.41 -12.27
CA GLN A 63 0.61 1.38 -12.51
C GLN A 63 0.89 0.08 -11.76
N LYS A 64 2.15 -0.19 -11.41
CA LYS A 64 2.56 -1.36 -10.61
C LYS A 64 2.23 -1.20 -9.13
N ILE A 65 2.08 0.03 -8.64
CA ILE A 65 1.67 0.28 -7.26
C ILE A 65 0.20 -0.08 -7.12
N ASN A 66 -0.09 -1.09 -6.35
CA ASN A 66 -1.45 -1.65 -6.19
C ASN A 66 -2.02 -1.44 -4.78
N ASP A 67 -1.30 -0.71 -3.94
CA ASP A 67 -1.69 -0.42 -2.57
C ASP A 67 -1.14 0.93 -2.07
N ILE A 68 -1.77 1.49 -1.03
CA ILE A 68 -1.38 2.72 -0.34
C ILE A 68 -1.44 2.53 1.17
N SER A 69 -0.67 3.32 1.92
CA SER A 69 -0.63 3.20 3.39
C SER A 69 -1.81 3.88 4.06
N THR A 70 -2.18 5.06 3.58
CA THR A 70 -3.21 5.90 4.23
C THR A 70 -4.16 6.51 3.21
N SER A 71 -5.40 6.76 3.63
CA SER A 71 -6.41 7.48 2.87
C SER A 71 -7.39 8.17 3.81
N LYS A 72 -8.01 9.26 3.37
CA LYS A 72 -9.16 9.87 4.04
C LYS A 72 -10.39 8.95 3.99
N SER A 73 -10.47 8.06 3.00
CA SER A 73 -11.49 7.03 2.89
C SER A 73 -11.08 5.77 3.65
N ARG A 74 -12.06 5.06 4.18
CA ARG A 74 -11.85 3.78 4.86
C ARG A 74 -11.46 2.71 3.83
N LEU A 75 -10.19 2.35 3.82
CA LEU A 75 -9.62 1.44 2.80
C LEU A 75 -10.28 0.05 2.82
N GLU A 76 -10.73 -0.38 3.99
CA GLU A 76 -11.37 -1.68 4.22
C GLU A 76 -12.74 -1.83 3.55
N GLU A 77 -13.36 -0.74 3.12
CA GLU A 77 -14.66 -0.76 2.45
C GLU A 77 -14.57 -1.09 0.97
N PHE A 78 -13.37 -1.08 0.39
CA PHE A 78 -13.16 -1.21 -1.05
C PHE A 78 -12.37 -2.46 -1.42
N GLU A 79 -12.70 -3.01 -2.58
CA GLU A 79 -12.01 -4.17 -3.12
C GLU A 79 -10.56 -3.84 -3.50
N ASP A 80 -10.36 -2.69 -4.12
CA ASP A 80 -9.06 -2.17 -4.52
C ASP A 80 -9.05 -0.64 -4.61
N ILE A 81 -7.88 -0.08 -4.87
CA ILE A 81 -7.70 1.38 -5.00
C ILE A 81 -8.39 1.96 -6.24
N GLU A 82 -8.70 1.17 -7.26
CA GLU A 82 -9.45 1.62 -8.44
C GLU A 82 -10.94 1.78 -8.12
N THR A 83 -11.50 0.84 -7.37
CA THR A 83 -12.88 0.92 -6.89
C THR A 83 -13.05 2.10 -5.96
N LEU A 84 -12.11 2.29 -5.01
CA LEU A 84 -12.13 3.42 -4.11
C LEU A 84 -12.19 4.76 -4.86
N ILE A 85 -11.29 4.99 -5.83
CA ILE A 85 -11.23 6.28 -6.51
C ILE A 85 -12.46 6.54 -7.36
N LYS A 86 -13.03 5.52 -7.99
CA LYS A 86 -14.26 5.62 -8.76
C LYS A 86 -15.48 5.98 -7.92
N GLU A 87 -15.54 5.52 -6.69
CA GLU A 87 -16.68 5.76 -5.80
C GLU A 87 -16.54 7.05 -5.00
N LYS A 88 -15.34 7.37 -4.54
CA LYS A 88 -15.13 8.47 -3.59
C LYS A 88 -14.63 9.77 -4.20
N SER A 89 -14.11 9.74 -5.43
CA SER A 89 -13.52 10.96 -6.03
C SER A 89 -13.63 10.95 -7.55
N LYS A 90 -14.85 10.81 -8.06
CA LYS A 90 -15.14 10.83 -9.52
C LYS A 90 -14.66 12.10 -10.19
N GLU A 91 -14.72 13.20 -9.50
CA GLU A 91 -14.28 14.52 -9.97
C GLU A 91 -12.77 14.58 -10.27
N LEU A 92 -11.99 13.75 -9.63
CA LEU A 92 -10.55 13.66 -9.88
C LEU A 92 -10.20 12.82 -11.10
N ILE A 93 -11.11 11.97 -11.57
CA ILE A 93 -10.84 11.07 -12.71
C ILE A 93 -11.53 11.47 -14.00
N TYR A 94 -12.50 12.37 -13.96
CA TYR A 94 -13.21 12.85 -15.15
C TYR A 94 -12.94 14.33 -15.42
N PRO A 95 -12.81 14.70 -16.71
CA PRO A 95 -12.73 13.84 -17.89
C PRO A 95 -11.43 13.01 -17.91
N ILE A 96 -11.48 11.80 -18.49
CA ILE A 96 -10.30 10.93 -18.61
C ILE A 96 -9.44 11.42 -19.77
N ASN A 97 -8.47 12.29 -19.49
CA ASN A 97 -7.56 12.87 -20.47
C ASN A 97 -6.22 13.27 -19.84
N GLU A 98 -5.29 13.74 -20.67
CA GLU A 98 -3.95 14.15 -20.21
C GLU A 98 -3.98 15.42 -19.35
N GLU A 99 -4.90 16.33 -19.59
CA GLU A 99 -5.05 17.55 -18.80
C GLU A 99 -5.40 17.20 -17.34
N LYS A 100 -6.41 16.36 -17.14
CA LYS A 100 -6.83 15.88 -15.81
C LYS A 100 -5.75 15.05 -15.13
N LEU A 101 -5.00 14.28 -15.91
CA LEU A 101 -3.82 13.55 -15.40
C LEU A 101 -2.79 14.52 -14.82
N ASN A 102 -2.43 15.54 -15.59
CA ASN A 102 -1.43 16.53 -15.20
C ASN A 102 -1.90 17.35 -13.99
N GLU A 103 -3.18 17.75 -13.95
CA GLU A 103 -3.79 18.41 -12.79
C GLU A 103 -3.58 17.62 -11.51
N ASN A 104 -3.90 16.33 -11.53
CA ASN A 104 -3.68 15.46 -10.36
C ASN A 104 -2.20 15.31 -10.00
N MET A 105 -1.31 15.19 -10.98
CA MET A 105 0.12 15.09 -10.74
C MET A 105 0.70 16.36 -10.13
N GLN A 106 0.22 17.52 -10.54
CA GLN A 106 0.70 18.83 -10.08
C GLN A 106 0.11 19.26 -8.74
N HIS A 107 -0.93 18.58 -8.28
CA HIS A 107 -1.56 18.91 -7.00
C HIS A 107 -0.55 18.79 -5.84
N GLU A 108 -0.51 19.78 -4.97
CA GLU A 108 0.49 19.88 -3.88
C GLU A 108 0.53 18.64 -2.95
N GLU A 109 -0.62 18.02 -2.71
CA GLU A 109 -0.69 16.80 -1.91
C GLU A 109 -0.11 15.57 -2.64
N SER A 110 0.10 15.62 -3.95
CA SER A 110 0.64 14.51 -4.74
C SER A 110 2.16 14.39 -4.62
N ARG A 111 2.66 14.36 -3.40
CA ARG A 111 4.07 14.49 -3.01
C ARG A 111 5.01 13.51 -3.69
N ILE A 112 4.53 12.31 -4.02
CA ILE A 112 5.33 11.31 -4.73
C ILE A 112 5.84 11.81 -6.11
N PHE A 113 5.15 12.78 -6.73
CA PHE A 113 5.56 13.35 -8.01
C PHE A 113 6.49 14.56 -7.86
N HIS A 114 6.59 15.14 -6.67
CA HIS A 114 7.33 16.38 -6.41
C HIS A 114 8.67 16.19 -5.72
N SER A 115 8.98 14.98 -5.23
CA SER A 115 10.25 14.62 -4.56
C SER A 115 10.63 15.54 -3.39
N ASN A 116 9.66 16.15 -2.73
CA ASN A 116 9.90 17.14 -1.67
C ASN A 116 9.96 16.53 -0.27
N ASP A 117 9.49 15.29 -0.09
CA ASP A 117 9.51 14.60 1.19
C ASP A 117 10.06 13.18 1.03
N LYS A 118 11.19 12.91 1.68
CA LYS A 118 11.84 11.58 1.67
C LYS A 118 10.93 10.48 2.20
N ASN A 119 9.96 10.80 3.05
CA ASN A 119 9.02 9.83 3.58
C ASN A 119 8.00 9.38 2.53
N ASP A 120 7.57 10.29 1.67
CA ASP A 120 6.62 9.99 0.60
C ASP A 120 7.28 9.35 -0.65
N GLU A 121 8.62 9.31 -0.71
CA GLU A 121 9.36 8.62 -1.77
C GLU A 121 9.44 7.10 -1.57
N VAL A 122 8.96 6.55 -0.47
CA VAL A 122 9.14 5.13 -0.14
C VAL A 122 8.01 4.29 -0.71
N VAL A 123 8.41 3.26 -1.44
CA VAL A 123 7.53 2.19 -1.93
C VAL A 123 7.98 0.86 -1.34
N ILE A 124 7.04 0.11 -0.80
CA ILE A 124 7.29 -1.18 -0.16
C ILE A 124 6.85 -2.29 -1.10
N PHE A 125 7.75 -3.20 -1.44
CA PHE A 125 7.44 -4.41 -2.16
C PHE A 125 7.50 -5.63 -1.22
N THR A 126 6.44 -6.43 -1.24
CA THR A 126 6.34 -7.68 -0.48
C THR A 126 6.19 -8.85 -1.44
N PRO A 127 7.31 -9.58 -1.76
CA PRO A 127 7.30 -10.64 -2.77
C PRO A 127 6.34 -11.80 -2.47
N TYR A 128 6.11 -12.11 -1.19
CA TYR A 128 5.28 -13.25 -0.79
C TYR A 128 3.79 -13.08 -1.13
N ASN A 129 3.31 -11.86 -1.33
CA ASN A 129 1.93 -11.57 -1.74
C ASN A 129 1.86 -10.69 -2.98
N ASN A 130 3.01 -10.40 -3.60
CA ASN A 130 3.15 -9.57 -4.78
C ASN A 130 2.51 -8.18 -4.66
N LYS A 131 2.59 -7.59 -3.46
CA LYS A 131 2.07 -6.24 -3.22
C LYS A 131 3.16 -5.20 -3.37
N ILE A 132 2.82 -4.12 -4.05
CA ILE A 132 3.62 -2.91 -4.17
C ILE A 132 2.80 -1.77 -3.59
N LYS A 133 3.25 -1.25 -2.46
CA LYS A 133 2.53 -0.28 -1.64
C LYS A 133 3.28 1.03 -1.55
N TRP A 134 2.63 2.12 -1.89
CA TRP A 134 3.18 3.44 -1.61
C TRP A 134 2.98 3.79 -0.13
N ARG A 135 4.07 4.17 0.54
CA ARG A 135 4.06 4.66 1.92
C ARG A 135 3.79 6.16 1.91
N ASN A 136 2.54 6.52 1.75
CA ASN A 136 2.12 7.92 1.69
C ASN A 136 1.78 8.49 3.07
N SER A 137 1.96 9.80 3.24
CA SER A 137 1.46 10.59 4.37
C SER A 137 0.25 11.45 3.99
N GLY A 138 -0.04 11.57 2.69
CA GLY A 138 -1.16 12.31 2.14
C GLY A 138 -1.31 12.06 0.64
N GLY A 139 -2.19 12.80 -0.04
CA GLY A 139 -2.33 12.80 -1.50
C GLY A 139 -2.83 11.50 -2.13
N SER A 140 -3.38 10.61 -1.35
CA SER A 140 -3.80 9.28 -1.82
C SER A 140 -4.81 9.33 -2.97
N HIS A 141 -5.81 10.22 -2.90
CA HIS A 141 -6.85 10.32 -3.93
C HIS A 141 -6.29 10.84 -5.26
N HIS A 142 -5.46 11.87 -5.23
CA HIS A 142 -4.80 12.38 -6.45
C HIS A 142 -3.86 11.34 -7.07
N PHE A 143 -3.09 10.61 -6.25
CA PHE A 143 -2.25 9.51 -6.73
C PHE A 143 -3.08 8.40 -7.39
N MET A 144 -4.15 7.95 -6.74
CA MET A 144 -5.03 6.92 -7.30
C MET A 144 -5.70 7.39 -8.59
N ALA A 145 -6.13 8.67 -8.66
CA ALA A 145 -6.70 9.26 -9.86
C ALA A 145 -5.67 9.31 -10.99
N THR A 146 -4.45 9.77 -10.71
CA THR A 146 -3.33 9.77 -11.68
C THR A 146 -3.10 8.37 -12.23
N ARG A 147 -2.98 7.38 -11.34
CA ARG A 147 -2.78 5.98 -11.73
C ARG A 147 -3.92 5.46 -12.60
N TYR A 148 -5.17 5.74 -12.21
CA TYR A 148 -6.35 5.33 -12.95
C TYR A 148 -6.40 5.94 -14.36
N ILE A 149 -6.23 7.26 -14.47
CA ILE A 149 -6.25 7.97 -15.75
C ILE A 149 -5.10 7.47 -16.65
N ALA A 150 -3.88 7.40 -16.12
CA ALA A 150 -2.70 6.93 -16.86
C ALA A 150 -2.94 5.54 -17.47
N LYS A 151 -3.53 4.63 -16.69
CA LYS A 151 -3.91 3.29 -17.18
C LYS A 151 -4.96 3.37 -18.30
N LYS A 152 -5.95 4.25 -18.19
CA LYS A 152 -7.03 4.40 -19.18
C LYS A 152 -6.57 5.00 -20.50
N ILE A 153 -5.65 5.95 -20.46
CA ILE A 153 -5.09 6.58 -21.67
C ILE A 153 -3.80 5.87 -22.15
N ASN A 154 -3.43 4.75 -21.54
CA ASN A 154 -2.24 3.96 -21.84
C ASN A 154 -0.94 4.79 -21.78
N LYS A 155 -0.83 5.67 -20.79
CA LYS A 155 0.34 6.52 -20.58
C LYS A 155 1.22 5.98 -19.46
N GLU A 156 2.46 5.65 -19.81
CA GLU A 156 3.47 5.21 -18.82
C GLU A 156 3.97 6.40 -18.00
N ILE A 157 3.87 6.29 -16.67
CA ILE A 157 4.40 7.28 -15.73
C ILE A 157 5.34 6.59 -14.77
N LYS A 158 6.58 7.07 -14.74
CA LYS A 158 7.63 6.57 -13.83
C LYS A 158 7.94 7.60 -12.76
N ILE A 159 8.03 7.14 -11.53
CA ILE A 159 8.49 7.91 -10.38
C ILE A 159 9.86 7.44 -9.93
N SER A 160 10.65 8.36 -9.39
CA SER A 160 11.85 8.02 -8.63
C SER A 160 11.45 7.74 -7.20
N CYS A 161 11.79 6.57 -6.68
CA CYS A 161 11.42 6.18 -5.32
C CYS A 161 12.53 5.37 -4.64
N THR A 162 12.44 5.29 -3.33
CA THR A 162 13.20 4.32 -2.53
C THR A 162 12.36 3.06 -2.38
N LEU A 163 12.83 1.97 -2.99
CA LEU A 163 12.14 0.68 -2.88
C LEU A 163 12.63 -0.07 -1.63
N GLU A 164 11.73 -0.35 -0.72
CA GLU A 164 11.94 -1.26 0.40
C GLU A 164 11.40 -2.65 0.06
N VAL A 165 12.25 -3.65 -0.04
CA VAL A 165 11.82 -5.03 -0.21
C VAL A 165 11.70 -5.70 1.16
N LYS A 166 10.52 -6.20 1.49
CA LYS A 166 10.25 -6.92 2.73
C LYS A 166 10.03 -8.40 2.46
N THR A 167 11.01 -9.22 2.77
CA THR A 167 10.93 -10.68 2.64
C THR A 167 10.66 -11.32 3.99
N LEU A 168 9.92 -12.43 4.00
CA LEU A 168 9.65 -13.16 5.23
C LEU A 168 10.94 -13.74 5.82
N ASN A 169 11.10 -13.59 7.14
CA ASN A 169 12.19 -14.20 7.88
C ASN A 169 11.86 -15.66 8.21
N LYS A 170 12.16 -16.55 7.26
CA LYS A 170 11.85 -17.99 7.38
C LYS A 170 12.42 -18.64 8.63
N SER A 171 13.59 -18.21 9.09
CA SER A 171 14.23 -18.78 10.29
C SER A 171 13.48 -18.38 11.56
N PHE A 172 12.93 -17.19 11.60
CA PHE A 172 12.10 -16.74 12.71
C PHE A 172 10.73 -17.42 12.71
N ILE A 173 10.08 -17.48 11.53
CA ILE A 173 8.78 -18.13 11.35
C ILE A 173 8.84 -19.60 11.79
N LYS A 174 9.89 -20.35 11.42
CA LYS A 174 10.09 -21.73 11.84
C LYS A 174 10.26 -21.93 13.37
N LYS A 175 10.57 -20.88 14.11
CA LYS A 175 10.66 -20.97 15.58
C LYS A 175 9.31 -20.79 16.27
N ILE A 176 8.33 -20.26 15.55
CA ILE A 176 6.99 -19.95 16.08
C ILE A 176 5.97 -21.02 15.71
N PHE A 177 6.15 -21.65 14.57
CA PHE A 177 5.32 -22.72 14.02
C PHE A 177 6.12 -24.01 13.89
#